data_9010bea972e7e652e7e6d2400a219291
#
_entry.id   9010bea972e7e652e7e6d2400a219291
#
_cell.length_a   1.000
_cell.length_b   1.000
_cell.length_c   1.000
_cell.angle_alpha   90.00
_cell.angle_beta   90.00
_cell.angle_gamma   90.00
#
_symmetry.space_group_name_H-M   'P 1'
#
loop_
_entity.id
_entity.type
_entity.pdbx_description
1 polymer ?
#
loop_
_entity_poly.entity_id
_entity_poly.type
_entity_poly.pdbx_seq_one_letter_code
_entity_poly.pdbx_strand_id
1 'polypeptide(L)'
;MLRSANALLGTAFAEIQGIGTLPLGISFYTFQTLSYSIDVYRRDVKAERNIINFGAYVVMFPQLIAGPIVKYRDVSDQLHVYKHRYNLKQIEEGMTLFTFGLAKKVLLADAVGALWTDIIGVADSPSTTFVGLANASTPLVWLGIIAYSLQLYFDFSGYSLMGIGMGKMLGFDFPANFNYPYISASITEFWRRWHMTLSGWFREYVYIPLGGNRKGLKRQILNLFIVELLTGIWHGANWNFICWGLYYFVLLAAEKLFLLPYLKKGRVWPHFYTLFLVVVGWAMFVGNDTGVSFGLLFQKLFVPSGGVSPLYFLRNYGVLLAVSVVCCTPLIEKLWDVLRKNVVTRCAAILTLLVVSTAYVVGSTNSPFLYFNF
;
A
#
# COMPACT_ATOMS: atom_id res chain seq x y z
N MET A 1 9.91 -13.67 -16.33
CA MET A 1 10.78 -12.70 -17.05
C MET A 1 11.97 -13.39 -17.73
N LEU A 2 12.85 -14.08 -17.04
CA LEU A 2 14.02 -14.75 -17.64
C LEU A 2 13.62 -15.73 -18.76
N ARG A 3 12.58 -16.55 -18.58
CA ARG A 3 12.05 -17.44 -19.63
C ARG A 3 11.58 -16.65 -20.88
N SER A 4 10.87 -15.53 -20.66
CA SER A 4 10.41 -14.70 -21.78
C SER A 4 11.58 -13.97 -22.46
N ALA A 5 12.60 -13.51 -21.72
CA ALA A 5 13.80 -12.92 -22.26
C ALA A 5 14.62 -13.95 -23.05
N ASN A 6 14.79 -15.16 -22.52
CA ASN A 6 15.45 -16.27 -23.21
C ASN A 6 14.74 -16.62 -24.53
N ALA A 7 13.40 -16.67 -24.52
CA ALA A 7 12.63 -16.96 -25.74
C ALA A 7 12.73 -15.84 -26.79
N LEU A 8 12.77 -14.56 -26.35
CA LEU A 8 12.85 -13.40 -27.25
C LEU A 8 14.26 -13.17 -27.83
N LEU A 9 15.29 -13.44 -27.03
CA LEU A 9 16.69 -13.15 -27.38
C LEU A 9 17.45 -14.38 -27.90
N GLY A 10 16.79 -15.56 -27.94
CA GLY A 10 17.46 -16.83 -28.29
C GLY A 10 18.61 -17.18 -27.33
N THR A 11 18.54 -16.73 -26.10
CA THR A 11 19.58 -16.92 -25.09
C THR A 11 19.18 -18.00 -24.07
N ALA A 12 20.17 -18.68 -23.50
CA ALA A 12 19.97 -19.66 -22.43
C ALA A 12 20.57 -19.12 -21.11
N PHE A 13 20.14 -17.96 -20.67
CA PHE A 13 20.51 -17.53 -19.32
C PHE A 13 20.01 -18.54 -18.30
N ALA A 14 20.92 -19.04 -17.45
CA ALA A 14 20.60 -20.05 -16.47
C ALA A 14 19.42 -19.58 -15.58
N GLU A 15 18.32 -20.31 -15.63
CA GLU A 15 17.29 -20.18 -14.62
C GLU A 15 17.90 -20.60 -13.29
N ILE A 16 18.03 -19.67 -12.37
CA ILE A 16 18.49 -20.00 -11.02
C ILE A 16 17.36 -20.76 -10.33
N GLN A 17 17.41 -22.09 -10.43
CA GLN A 17 16.55 -22.99 -9.69
C GLN A 17 17.05 -23.03 -8.25
N GLY A 18 16.17 -22.74 -7.29
CA GLY A 18 16.48 -22.90 -5.87
C GLY A 18 17.11 -21.70 -5.18
N ILE A 19 16.81 -20.47 -5.60
CA ILE A 19 16.91 -19.34 -4.67
C ILE A 19 15.94 -19.65 -3.54
N GLY A 20 16.51 -19.99 -2.37
CA GLY A 20 15.72 -20.11 -1.15
C GLY A 20 14.82 -18.90 -0.96
N THR A 21 13.77 -19.02 -0.16
CA THR A 21 12.86 -17.92 0.15
C THR A 21 13.66 -16.65 0.46
N LEU A 22 13.38 -15.58 -0.28
CA LEU A 22 14.03 -14.27 -0.04
C LEU A 22 13.89 -13.90 1.44
N PRO A 23 14.95 -13.38 2.07
CA PRO A 23 14.85 -12.94 3.46
C PRO A 23 13.70 -11.93 3.63
N LEU A 24 12.91 -12.15 4.67
CA LEU A 24 11.77 -11.31 5.00
C LEU A 24 12.20 -9.84 5.10
N GLY A 25 11.49 -8.95 4.41
CA GLY A 25 11.77 -7.51 4.43
C GLY A 25 12.97 -7.05 3.58
N ILE A 26 13.56 -7.94 2.74
CA ILE A 26 14.74 -7.58 1.93
C ILE A 26 14.54 -6.30 1.12
N SER A 27 13.37 -6.10 0.56
CA SER A 27 13.04 -4.91 -0.20
C SER A 27 13.12 -3.64 0.65
N PHE A 28 12.63 -3.68 1.89
CA PHE A 28 12.58 -2.53 2.80
C PHE A 28 13.97 -2.17 3.34
N TYR A 29 14.69 -3.13 3.92
CA TYR A 29 16.03 -2.82 4.45
C TYR A 29 17.04 -2.50 3.36
N THR A 30 16.81 -2.94 2.11
CA THR A 30 17.62 -2.50 0.97
C THR A 30 17.42 -1.01 0.71
N PHE A 31 16.20 -0.50 0.69
CA PHE A 31 15.95 0.94 0.56
C PHE A 31 16.55 1.74 1.71
N GLN A 32 16.49 1.22 2.94
CA GLN A 32 17.06 1.86 4.11
C GLN A 32 18.58 1.97 4.00
N THR A 33 19.26 0.87 3.70
CA THR A 33 20.73 0.82 3.60
C THR A 33 21.25 1.61 2.40
N LEU A 34 20.54 1.58 1.27
CA LEU A 34 20.86 2.40 0.10
C LEU A 34 20.73 3.88 0.42
N SER A 35 19.62 4.31 1.02
CA SER A 35 19.45 5.72 1.39
C SER A 35 20.51 6.18 2.38
N TYR A 36 20.83 5.36 3.40
CA TYR A 36 21.91 5.66 4.34
C TYR A 36 23.25 5.85 3.62
N SER A 37 23.65 4.92 2.74
CA SER A 37 24.91 4.98 2.00
C SER A 37 24.99 6.24 1.12
N ILE A 38 23.90 6.59 0.44
CA ILE A 38 23.81 7.78 -0.42
C ILE A 38 23.86 9.05 0.44
N ASP A 39 23.13 9.11 1.57
CA ASP A 39 23.09 10.28 2.45
C ASP A 39 24.45 10.53 3.10
N VAL A 40 25.19 9.49 3.50
CA VAL A 40 26.57 9.60 3.98
C VAL A 40 27.49 10.10 2.86
N TYR A 41 27.39 9.57 1.64
CA TYR A 41 28.17 10.02 0.50
C TYR A 41 27.91 11.49 0.16
N ARG A 42 26.65 11.93 0.23
CA ARG A 42 26.24 13.33 0.01
C ARG A 42 26.61 14.25 1.18
N ARG A 43 27.03 13.69 2.30
CA ARG A 43 27.28 14.40 3.58
C ARG A 43 26.03 14.99 4.21
N ASP A 44 24.86 14.46 3.88
CA ASP A 44 23.59 14.83 4.48
C ASP A 44 23.47 14.26 5.90
N VAL A 45 24.16 13.15 6.17
CA VAL A 45 24.28 12.50 7.50
C VAL A 45 25.74 12.14 7.79
N LYS A 46 26.11 12.17 9.06
CA LYS A 46 27.40 11.62 9.50
C LYS A 46 27.34 10.10 9.51
N ALA A 47 28.44 9.45 9.10
CA ALA A 47 28.53 8.00 9.16
C ALA A 47 28.43 7.52 10.61
N GLU A 48 27.54 6.55 10.86
CA GLU A 48 27.41 5.89 12.14
C GLU A 48 28.62 4.98 12.37
N ARG A 49 29.33 5.22 13.47
CA ARG A 49 30.55 4.46 13.82
C ARG A 49 30.22 3.27 14.74
N ASN A 50 29.08 3.29 15.40
CA ASN A 50 28.64 2.21 16.25
C ASN A 50 27.83 1.20 15.44
N ILE A 51 28.39 0.01 15.22
CA ILE A 51 27.75 -1.06 14.47
C ILE A 51 26.43 -1.53 15.13
N ILE A 52 26.29 -1.40 16.45
CA ILE A 52 25.08 -1.76 17.18
C ILE A 52 23.98 -0.77 16.84
N ASN A 53 24.25 0.54 16.83
CA ASN A 53 23.27 1.55 16.46
C ASN A 53 22.81 1.39 15.01
N PHE A 54 23.76 1.17 14.10
CA PHE A 54 23.44 0.93 12.70
C PHE A 54 22.64 -0.37 12.53
N GLY A 55 23.04 -1.44 13.19
CA GLY A 55 22.30 -2.70 13.20
C GLY A 55 20.88 -2.52 13.75
N ALA A 56 20.72 -1.84 14.89
CA ALA A 56 19.42 -1.52 15.47
C ALA A 56 18.51 -0.77 14.49
N TYR A 57 19.06 0.22 13.76
CA TYR A 57 18.31 0.91 12.72
C TYR A 57 17.82 -0.03 11.62
N VAL A 58 18.68 -0.89 11.09
CA VAL A 58 18.36 -1.76 9.95
C VAL A 58 17.36 -2.87 10.33
N VAL A 59 17.53 -3.48 11.54
CA VAL A 59 16.69 -4.62 11.96
C VAL A 59 15.51 -4.21 12.84
N MET A 60 15.22 -2.92 12.96
CA MET A 60 14.13 -2.43 13.80
C MET A 60 12.77 -2.98 13.34
N PHE A 61 12.22 -3.91 14.10
CA PHE A 61 11.06 -4.73 13.70
C PHE A 61 9.79 -3.93 13.30
N PRO A 62 9.47 -2.73 13.85
CA PRO A 62 8.27 -2.02 13.44
C PRO A 62 8.30 -1.52 11.98
N GLN A 63 9.48 -1.38 11.38
CA GLN A 63 9.65 -0.90 10.01
C GLN A 63 10.10 -2.01 9.04
N LEU A 64 10.53 -3.18 9.56
CA LEU A 64 11.30 -4.17 8.80
C LEU A 64 10.50 -4.82 7.66
N ILE A 65 9.20 -5.09 7.85
CA ILE A 65 8.43 -5.95 6.94
C ILE A 65 7.60 -5.16 5.94
N ALA A 66 6.74 -4.25 6.40
CA ALA A 66 5.86 -3.43 5.57
C ALA A 66 5.49 -2.11 6.27
N GLY A 67 6.31 -1.66 7.19
CA GLY A 67 6.22 -0.35 7.82
C GLY A 67 6.55 0.78 6.81
N PRO A 68 6.56 2.04 7.25
CA PRO A 68 7.10 3.11 6.43
C PRO A 68 8.59 2.88 6.15
N ILE A 69 9.05 3.27 4.95
CA ILE A 69 10.50 3.30 4.65
C ILE A 69 11.11 4.48 5.41
N VAL A 70 11.72 4.17 6.56
CA VAL A 70 12.33 5.17 7.45
C VAL A 70 13.78 5.37 7.04
N LYS A 71 14.19 6.60 6.79
CA LYS A 71 15.58 6.93 6.49
C LYS A 71 16.38 7.10 7.79
N TYR A 72 17.69 6.84 7.74
CA TYR A 72 18.53 6.98 8.92
C TYR A 72 18.46 8.39 9.54
N ARG A 73 18.42 9.42 8.71
CA ARG A 73 18.30 10.82 9.18
C ARG A 73 17.02 11.12 9.94
N ASP A 74 15.94 10.37 9.68
CA ASP A 74 14.63 10.57 10.34
C ASP A 74 14.66 10.07 11.79
N VAL A 75 15.60 9.17 12.13
CA VAL A 75 15.68 8.52 13.46
C VAL A 75 17.06 8.62 14.12
N SER A 76 18.07 9.18 13.45
CA SER A 76 19.46 9.24 13.95
C SER A 76 19.57 9.87 15.33
N ASP A 77 18.88 10.99 15.56
CA ASP A 77 18.93 11.67 16.86
C ASP A 77 18.29 10.85 17.96
N GLN A 78 17.23 10.12 17.63
CA GLN A 78 16.48 9.26 18.57
C GLN A 78 17.28 8.00 18.93
N LEU A 79 18.11 7.49 18.00
CA LEU A 79 19.01 6.37 18.25
C LEU A 79 20.12 6.70 19.24
N HIS A 80 20.55 7.97 19.32
CA HIS A 80 21.65 8.40 20.18
C HIS A 80 21.21 8.91 21.56
N VAL A 81 19.92 9.11 21.78
CA VAL A 81 19.39 9.61 23.07
C VAL A 81 19.10 8.43 23.98
N TYR A 82 20.11 7.94 24.69
CA TYR A 82 19.96 6.87 25.68
C TYR A 82 19.15 7.25 26.95
N LYS A 83 18.73 8.49 27.10
CA LYS A 83 17.93 8.98 28.24
C LYS A 83 16.43 8.94 27.91
N HIS A 84 15.93 7.84 27.42
CA HIS A 84 14.49 7.67 27.31
C HIS A 84 13.88 7.52 28.70
N ARG A 85 13.38 8.62 29.21
CA ARG A 85 12.34 8.55 30.23
C ARG A 85 11.10 8.00 29.54
N TYR A 86 10.52 6.95 30.11
CA TYR A 86 9.22 6.44 29.66
C TYR A 86 8.23 7.61 29.57
N ASN A 87 7.85 7.96 28.36
CA ASN A 87 6.88 9.01 28.12
C ASN A 87 5.50 8.35 27.95
N LEU A 88 4.73 8.32 29.06
CA LEU A 88 3.41 7.70 29.06
C LEU A 88 2.49 8.24 27.96
N LYS A 89 2.59 9.54 27.64
CA LYS A 89 1.81 10.15 26.56
C LYS A 89 2.20 9.56 25.20
N GLN A 90 3.49 9.35 24.96
CA GLN A 90 3.99 8.77 23.71
C GLN A 90 3.59 7.29 23.58
N ILE A 91 3.58 6.55 24.69
CA ILE A 91 3.08 5.17 24.76
C ILE A 91 1.58 5.14 24.46
N GLU A 92 0.78 6.03 25.06
CA GLU A 92 -0.67 6.14 24.81
C GLU A 92 -0.97 6.45 23.35
N GLU A 93 -0.27 7.42 22.76
CA GLU A 93 -0.39 7.75 21.35
C GLU A 93 -0.01 6.56 20.44
N GLY A 94 1.09 5.87 20.77
CA GLY A 94 1.54 4.68 20.05
C GLY A 94 0.53 3.53 20.12
N MET A 95 -0.01 3.24 21.29
CA MET A 95 -1.08 2.24 21.47
C MET A 95 -2.34 2.60 20.71
N THR A 96 -2.71 3.87 20.67
CA THR A 96 -3.86 4.37 19.89
C THR A 96 -3.66 4.09 18.41
N LEU A 97 -2.51 4.45 17.85
CA LEU A 97 -2.17 4.21 16.46
C LEU A 97 -2.13 2.71 16.12
N PHE A 98 -1.53 1.91 17.00
CA PHE A 98 -1.49 0.45 16.86
C PHE A 98 -2.90 -0.14 16.81
N THR A 99 -3.78 0.27 17.74
CA THR A 99 -5.16 -0.22 17.81
C THR A 99 -5.96 0.14 16.56
N PHE A 100 -5.84 1.38 16.06
CA PHE A 100 -6.47 1.77 14.79
C PHE A 100 -5.90 0.99 13.60
N GLY A 101 -4.59 0.74 13.57
CA GLY A 101 -3.96 -0.07 12.55
C GLY A 101 -4.49 -1.51 12.55
N LEU A 102 -4.57 -2.12 13.72
CA LEU A 102 -5.11 -3.47 13.90
C LEU A 102 -6.57 -3.54 13.48
N ALA A 103 -7.40 -2.57 13.90
CA ALA A 103 -8.80 -2.50 13.52
C ALA A 103 -8.98 -2.37 12.00
N LYS A 104 -8.19 -1.54 11.32
CA LYS A 104 -8.19 -1.45 9.86
C LYS A 104 -7.87 -2.78 9.19
N LYS A 105 -6.85 -3.49 9.70
CA LYS A 105 -6.44 -4.79 9.15
C LYS A 105 -7.52 -5.84 9.35
N VAL A 106 -7.98 -6.01 10.58
CA VAL A 106 -8.81 -7.17 10.94
C VAL A 106 -10.29 -6.93 10.63
N LEU A 107 -10.82 -5.74 10.98
CA LEU A 107 -12.26 -5.48 10.84
C LEU A 107 -12.66 -4.99 9.44
N LEU A 108 -11.73 -4.38 8.69
CA LEU A 108 -12.04 -3.86 7.36
C LEU A 108 -11.34 -4.68 6.27
N ALA A 109 -10.00 -4.77 6.28
CA ALA A 109 -9.27 -5.39 5.19
C ALA A 109 -9.63 -6.87 5.03
N ASP A 110 -9.57 -7.66 6.12
CA ASP A 110 -9.84 -9.09 6.06
C ASP A 110 -11.30 -9.38 5.70
N ALA A 111 -12.24 -8.60 6.26
CA ALA A 111 -13.66 -8.78 5.96
C ALA A 111 -14.02 -8.42 4.50
N VAL A 112 -13.43 -7.33 3.95
CA VAL A 112 -13.62 -6.95 2.54
C VAL A 112 -12.83 -7.88 1.63
N GLY A 113 -11.70 -8.40 2.09
CA GLY A 113 -10.90 -9.41 1.39
C GLY A 113 -11.64 -10.72 1.17
N ALA A 114 -12.44 -11.16 2.13
CA ALA A 114 -13.31 -12.32 1.96
C ALA A 114 -14.31 -12.11 0.80
N LEU A 115 -14.89 -10.92 0.69
CA LEU A 115 -15.77 -10.57 -0.43
C LEU A 115 -15.04 -10.62 -1.79
N TRP A 116 -13.83 -10.10 -1.85
CA TRP A 116 -12.98 -10.20 -3.04
C TRP A 116 -12.72 -11.66 -3.42
N THR A 117 -12.34 -12.50 -2.46
CA THR A 117 -12.03 -13.92 -2.67
C THR A 117 -13.25 -14.68 -3.16
N ASP A 118 -14.41 -14.44 -2.59
CA ASP A 118 -15.66 -15.08 -3.01
C ASP A 118 -16.07 -14.72 -4.44
N ILE A 119 -15.81 -13.50 -4.88
CA ILE A 119 -16.24 -13.01 -6.20
C ILE A 119 -15.25 -13.37 -7.30
N ILE A 120 -13.96 -13.12 -7.09
CA ILE A 120 -12.94 -13.15 -8.14
C ILE A 120 -11.80 -14.09 -7.81
N GLY A 121 -11.45 -14.21 -6.53
CA GLY A 121 -10.29 -14.95 -6.07
C GLY A 121 -10.34 -16.44 -6.39
N VAL A 122 -9.22 -17.11 -6.15
CA VAL A 122 -9.14 -18.57 -6.15
C VAL A 122 -9.08 -19.00 -4.69
N ALA A 123 -10.01 -19.81 -4.26
CA ALA A 123 -10.05 -20.32 -2.90
C ALA A 123 -9.51 -21.75 -2.85
N ASP A 124 -8.57 -21.99 -1.94
CA ASP A 124 -8.10 -23.36 -1.63
C ASP A 124 -9.22 -24.19 -0.98
N SER A 125 -10.14 -23.53 -0.28
CA SER A 125 -11.37 -24.09 0.26
C SER A 125 -12.51 -23.09 -0.03
N PRO A 126 -13.28 -23.31 -1.10
CA PRO A 126 -14.34 -22.39 -1.47
C PRO A 126 -15.42 -22.34 -0.39
N SER A 127 -15.82 -21.13 0.01
CA SER A 127 -16.99 -20.90 0.85
C SER A 127 -18.27 -21.30 0.11
N THR A 128 -19.37 -21.44 0.83
CA THR A 128 -20.68 -21.71 0.21
C THR A 128 -21.18 -20.56 -0.68
N THR A 129 -20.57 -19.37 -0.55
CA THR A 129 -20.88 -18.17 -1.33
C THR A 129 -19.90 -17.92 -2.47
N PHE A 130 -18.91 -18.78 -2.66
CA PHE A 130 -17.89 -18.64 -3.70
C PHE A 130 -18.50 -18.70 -5.10
N VAL A 131 -18.22 -17.68 -5.91
CA VAL A 131 -18.66 -17.55 -7.30
C VAL A 131 -17.53 -17.83 -8.27
N GLY A 132 -16.38 -17.20 -8.03
CA GLY A 132 -15.24 -17.20 -8.93
C GLY A 132 -15.44 -16.33 -10.17
N LEU A 133 -14.33 -15.89 -10.76
CA LEU A 133 -14.31 -14.95 -11.88
C LEU A 133 -15.12 -15.44 -13.10
N ALA A 134 -15.08 -16.74 -13.40
CA ALA A 134 -15.73 -17.30 -14.58
C ALA A 134 -17.27 -17.14 -14.56
N ASN A 135 -17.88 -17.28 -13.39
CA ASN A 135 -19.32 -17.24 -13.19
C ASN A 135 -19.86 -15.84 -12.85
N ALA A 136 -18.99 -14.89 -12.52
CA ALA A 136 -19.37 -13.55 -12.13
C ALA A 136 -19.84 -12.73 -13.34
N SER A 137 -20.92 -11.95 -13.16
CA SER A 137 -21.34 -10.93 -14.13
C SER A 137 -20.41 -9.72 -14.10
N THR A 138 -20.35 -8.93 -15.18
CA THR A 138 -19.56 -7.70 -15.23
C THR A 138 -19.76 -6.78 -14.02
N PRO A 139 -21.00 -6.46 -13.57
CA PRO A 139 -21.17 -5.62 -12.36
C PRO A 139 -20.65 -6.30 -11.08
N LEU A 140 -20.69 -7.61 -10.99
CA LEU A 140 -20.16 -8.35 -9.84
C LEU A 140 -18.62 -8.32 -9.84
N VAL A 141 -17.98 -8.43 -11.01
CA VAL A 141 -16.53 -8.32 -11.14
C VAL A 141 -16.05 -6.91 -10.72
N TRP A 142 -16.76 -5.85 -11.11
CA TRP A 142 -16.46 -4.49 -10.64
C TRP A 142 -16.59 -4.37 -9.11
N LEU A 143 -17.61 -4.97 -8.51
CA LEU A 143 -17.75 -5.02 -7.05
C LEU A 143 -16.55 -5.73 -6.41
N GLY A 144 -16.10 -6.84 -6.99
CA GLY A 144 -14.93 -7.59 -6.51
C GLY A 144 -13.63 -6.76 -6.57
N ILE A 145 -13.38 -6.05 -7.68
CA ILE A 145 -12.18 -5.19 -7.80
C ILE A 145 -12.25 -3.97 -6.86
N ILE A 146 -13.44 -3.42 -6.62
CA ILE A 146 -13.62 -2.37 -5.61
C ILE A 146 -13.31 -2.93 -4.21
N ALA A 147 -13.80 -4.13 -3.90
CA ALA A 147 -13.49 -4.82 -2.64
C ALA A 147 -11.97 -5.03 -2.48
N TYR A 148 -11.29 -5.53 -3.52
CA TYR A 148 -9.83 -5.68 -3.53
C TYR A 148 -9.09 -4.35 -3.31
N SER A 149 -9.56 -3.27 -3.94
CA SER A 149 -8.98 -1.93 -3.77
C SER A 149 -9.09 -1.44 -2.33
N LEU A 150 -10.23 -1.68 -1.68
CA LEU A 150 -10.45 -1.35 -0.26
C LEU A 150 -9.59 -2.25 0.64
N GLN A 151 -9.53 -3.56 0.37
CA GLN A 151 -8.68 -4.49 1.09
C GLN A 151 -7.23 -4.04 1.05
N LEU A 152 -6.68 -3.78 -0.13
CA LEU A 152 -5.29 -3.36 -0.32
C LEU A 152 -4.96 -2.09 0.49
N TYR A 153 -5.87 -1.11 0.48
CA TYR A 153 -5.69 0.12 1.25
C TYR A 153 -5.71 -0.12 2.76
N PHE A 154 -6.72 -0.82 3.27
CA PHE A 154 -6.85 -1.02 4.72
C PHE A 154 -5.79 -1.96 5.26
N ASP A 155 -5.43 -3.00 4.51
CA ASP A 155 -4.37 -3.93 4.88
C ASP A 155 -3.04 -3.20 5.01
N PHE A 156 -2.61 -2.50 3.97
CA PHE A 156 -1.31 -1.83 3.96
C PHE A 156 -1.28 -0.58 4.88
N SER A 157 -2.33 0.24 4.87
CA SER A 157 -2.38 1.40 5.78
C SER A 157 -2.52 0.97 7.24
N GLY A 158 -3.22 -0.12 7.52
CA GLY A 158 -3.35 -0.70 8.85
C GLY A 158 -2.01 -1.20 9.38
N TYR A 159 -1.32 -1.99 8.58
CA TYR A 159 0.01 -2.50 8.94
C TYR A 159 1.03 -1.36 9.14
N SER A 160 1.05 -0.40 8.22
CA SER A 160 1.91 0.77 8.34
C SER A 160 1.63 1.57 9.62
N LEU A 161 0.35 1.72 9.98
CA LEU A 161 -0.06 2.43 11.19
C LEU A 161 0.31 1.66 12.47
N MET A 162 0.21 0.31 12.46
CA MET A 162 0.73 -0.52 13.55
C MET A 162 2.24 -0.33 13.71
N GLY A 163 3.00 -0.32 12.61
CA GLY A 163 4.44 -0.06 12.63
C GLY A 163 4.79 1.31 13.23
N ILE A 164 4.08 2.37 12.81
CA ILE A 164 4.24 3.72 13.36
C ILE A 164 3.91 3.74 14.86
N GLY A 165 2.82 3.08 15.26
CA GLY A 165 2.41 2.98 16.66
C GLY A 165 3.45 2.27 17.53
N MET A 166 3.99 1.14 17.07
CA MET A 166 5.07 0.43 17.76
C MET A 166 6.34 1.26 17.84
N GLY A 167 6.73 1.92 16.74
CA GLY A 167 7.87 2.85 16.75
C GLY A 167 7.69 3.95 17.80
N LYS A 168 6.49 4.54 17.85
CA LYS A 168 6.16 5.60 18.81
C LYS A 168 6.23 5.11 20.26
N MET A 169 5.73 3.91 20.55
CA MET A 169 5.88 3.31 21.90
C MET A 169 7.34 3.09 22.31
N LEU A 170 8.22 2.84 21.32
CA LEU A 170 9.66 2.69 21.53
C LEU A 170 10.43 4.02 21.57
N GLY A 171 9.74 5.14 21.36
CA GLY A 171 10.36 6.47 21.39
C GLY A 171 10.79 7.00 20.02
N PHE A 172 10.37 6.36 18.91
CA PHE A 172 10.67 6.77 17.55
C PHE A 172 9.46 7.42 16.86
N ASP A 173 9.69 8.51 16.15
CA ASP A 173 8.70 9.18 15.33
C ASP A 173 8.89 8.80 13.85
N PHE A 174 8.14 7.81 13.40
CA PHE A 174 8.18 7.38 12.00
C PHE A 174 7.28 8.24 11.12
N PRO A 175 7.67 8.46 9.85
CA PRO A 175 6.87 9.25 8.91
C PRO A 175 5.57 8.55 8.56
N ALA A 176 4.51 9.35 8.31
CA ALA A 176 3.25 8.83 7.80
C ALA A 176 3.41 8.21 6.40
N ASN A 177 2.71 7.11 6.15
CA ASN A 177 2.79 6.40 4.87
C ASN A 177 1.53 6.55 4.00
N PHE A 178 0.40 6.92 4.59
CA PHE A 178 -0.88 7.12 3.91
C PHE A 178 -1.59 8.37 4.41
N ASN A 179 -2.29 9.07 3.48
CA ASN A 179 -3.12 10.22 3.81
C ASN A 179 -4.40 10.23 2.95
N TYR A 180 -5.36 9.35 3.26
CA TYR A 180 -6.66 9.25 2.57
C TYR A 180 -6.53 9.28 1.03
N PRO A 181 -5.83 8.33 0.40
CA PRO A 181 -5.48 8.40 -1.02
C PRO A 181 -6.70 8.35 -1.95
N TYR A 182 -7.81 7.72 -1.54
CA TYR A 182 -9.00 7.57 -2.37
C TYR A 182 -9.87 8.82 -2.49
N ILE A 183 -9.55 9.90 -1.76
CA ILE A 183 -10.17 11.21 -1.98
C ILE A 183 -9.39 12.10 -2.96
N SER A 184 -8.38 11.59 -3.62
CA SER A 184 -7.54 12.35 -4.55
C SER A 184 -8.32 12.78 -5.79
N ALA A 185 -8.00 13.96 -6.31
CA ALA A 185 -8.59 14.55 -7.53
C ALA A 185 -7.65 14.40 -8.76
N SER A 186 -6.54 13.69 -8.64
CA SER A 186 -5.63 13.37 -9.73
C SER A 186 -4.75 12.19 -9.37
N ILE A 187 -4.18 11.49 -10.36
CA ILE A 187 -3.21 10.41 -10.13
C ILE A 187 -1.93 10.98 -9.48
N THR A 188 -1.53 12.19 -9.86
CA THR A 188 -0.43 12.90 -9.22
C THR A 188 -0.67 13.12 -7.72
N GLU A 189 -1.90 13.48 -7.33
CA GLU A 189 -2.27 13.63 -5.92
C GLU A 189 -2.36 12.28 -5.21
N PHE A 190 -2.91 11.27 -5.88
CA PHE A 190 -3.02 9.91 -5.35
C PHE A 190 -1.66 9.39 -4.88
N TRP A 191 -0.61 9.47 -5.69
CA TRP A 191 0.74 9.03 -5.32
C TRP A 191 1.41 9.88 -4.24
N ARG A 192 0.94 11.10 -4.00
CA ARG A 192 1.37 11.92 -2.84
C ARG A 192 0.71 11.51 -1.54
N ARG A 193 -0.35 10.68 -1.60
CA ARG A 193 -1.14 10.22 -0.46
C ARG A 193 -1.05 8.72 -0.23
N TRP A 194 -0.62 7.97 -1.25
CA TRP A 194 -0.42 6.52 -1.20
C TRP A 194 1.07 6.21 -1.06
N HIS A 195 1.44 5.33 -0.10
CA HIS A 195 2.81 4.87 0.13
C HIS A 195 3.84 6.01 0.05
N MET A 196 3.58 7.04 0.86
CA MET A 196 4.28 8.34 0.78
C MET A 196 5.78 8.20 0.98
N THR A 197 6.20 7.23 1.81
CA THR A 197 7.63 7.00 2.09
C THR A 197 8.36 6.40 0.89
N LEU A 198 7.73 5.48 0.14
CA LEU A 198 8.29 4.94 -1.11
C LEU A 198 8.36 6.03 -2.19
N SER A 199 7.26 6.75 -2.41
CA SER A 199 7.22 7.87 -3.37
C SER A 199 8.25 8.94 -3.02
N GLY A 200 8.43 9.24 -1.74
CA GLY A 200 9.46 10.14 -1.23
C GLY A 200 10.87 9.62 -1.49
N TRP A 201 11.10 8.32 -1.32
CA TRP A 201 12.38 7.68 -1.60
C TRP A 201 12.75 7.77 -3.09
N PHE A 202 11.87 7.33 -3.99
CA PHE A 202 12.10 7.42 -5.44
C PHE A 202 12.28 8.88 -5.90
N ARG A 203 11.51 9.81 -5.35
CA ARG A 203 11.67 11.23 -5.65
C ARG A 203 13.08 11.74 -5.30
N GLU A 204 13.58 11.40 -4.12
CA GLU A 204 14.83 11.95 -3.58
C GLU A 204 16.08 11.27 -4.12
N TYR A 205 16.04 9.95 -4.29
CA TYR A 205 17.21 9.16 -4.67
C TYR A 205 17.26 8.82 -6.17
N VAL A 206 16.15 8.97 -6.91
CA VAL A 206 16.10 8.70 -8.34
C VAL A 206 15.69 9.95 -9.15
N TYR A 207 14.50 10.49 -8.90
CA TYR A 207 13.93 11.55 -9.72
C TYR A 207 14.74 12.85 -9.67
N ILE A 208 15.09 13.33 -8.48
CA ILE A 208 15.87 14.58 -8.30
C ILE A 208 17.29 14.45 -8.87
N PRO A 209 18.06 13.37 -8.61
CA PRO A 209 19.39 13.19 -9.21
C PRO A 209 19.39 13.13 -10.73
N LEU A 210 18.35 12.59 -11.35
CA LEU A 210 18.17 12.59 -12.80
C LEU A 210 17.86 13.98 -13.39
N GLY A 211 17.74 15.01 -12.54
CA GLY A 211 17.46 16.40 -12.92
C GLY A 211 16.07 16.90 -12.52
N GLY A 212 15.21 16.01 -12.02
CA GLY A 212 13.87 16.40 -11.55
C GLY A 212 13.05 17.08 -12.64
N ASN A 213 12.45 18.22 -12.28
CA ASN A 213 11.69 19.10 -13.20
C ASN A 213 12.50 20.31 -13.70
N ARG A 214 13.81 20.41 -13.36
CA ARG A 214 14.63 21.59 -13.66
C ARG A 214 15.21 21.61 -15.07
N LYS A 215 15.26 20.45 -15.76
CA LYS A 215 15.89 20.29 -17.09
C LYS A 215 14.87 20.23 -18.23
N GLY A 216 13.71 20.88 -18.08
CA GLY A 216 12.67 20.95 -19.10
C GLY A 216 11.74 19.75 -19.14
N LEU A 217 10.65 19.87 -19.90
CA LEU A 217 9.53 18.91 -19.91
C LEU A 217 9.94 17.53 -20.43
N LYS A 218 10.72 17.46 -21.51
CA LYS A 218 11.18 16.17 -22.07
C LYS A 218 11.96 15.34 -21.04
N ARG A 219 12.88 15.99 -20.33
CA ARG A 219 13.65 15.31 -19.27
C ARG A 219 12.78 14.91 -18.10
N GLN A 220 11.78 15.72 -17.76
CA GLN A 220 10.81 15.40 -16.70
C GLN A 220 10.01 14.14 -17.06
N ILE A 221 9.52 14.01 -18.30
CA ILE A 221 8.77 12.83 -18.75
C ILE A 221 9.68 11.58 -18.71
N LEU A 222 10.93 11.69 -19.18
CA LEU A 222 11.90 10.58 -19.09
C LEU A 222 12.15 10.16 -17.62
N ASN A 223 12.29 11.12 -16.71
CA ASN A 223 12.49 10.83 -15.30
C ASN A 223 11.28 10.12 -14.68
N LEU A 224 10.05 10.53 -15.06
CA LEU A 224 8.81 9.82 -14.65
C LEU A 224 8.80 8.39 -15.18
N PHE A 225 9.13 8.20 -16.47
CA PHE A 225 9.22 6.86 -17.06
C PHE A 225 10.17 5.95 -16.27
N ILE A 226 11.37 6.45 -15.94
CA ILE A 226 12.38 5.68 -15.18
C ILE A 226 11.84 5.32 -13.78
N VAL A 227 11.22 6.27 -13.09
CA VAL A 227 10.69 6.04 -11.74
C VAL A 227 9.57 5.00 -11.76
N GLU A 228 8.59 5.13 -12.64
CA GLU A 228 7.45 4.22 -12.71
C GLU A 228 7.86 2.82 -13.18
N LEU A 229 8.81 2.72 -14.12
CA LEU A 229 9.37 1.44 -14.54
C LEU A 229 10.11 0.74 -13.40
N LEU A 230 10.96 1.46 -12.67
CA LEU A 230 11.69 0.91 -11.51
C LEU A 230 10.73 0.51 -10.39
N THR A 231 9.66 1.28 -10.17
CA THR A 231 8.62 0.93 -9.19
C THR A 231 7.91 -0.36 -9.59
N GLY A 232 7.56 -0.52 -10.88
CA GLY A 232 6.97 -1.76 -11.38
C GLY A 232 7.90 -2.97 -11.23
N ILE A 233 9.18 -2.84 -11.59
CA ILE A 233 10.19 -3.91 -11.42
C ILE A 233 10.36 -4.27 -9.94
N TRP A 234 10.33 -3.28 -9.04
CA TRP A 234 10.47 -3.50 -7.62
C TRP A 234 9.33 -4.33 -7.01
N HIS A 235 8.11 -4.16 -7.51
CA HIS A 235 6.95 -4.94 -7.06
C HIS A 235 7.05 -6.42 -7.42
N GLY A 236 7.85 -6.79 -8.40
CA GLY A 236 8.07 -8.20 -8.72
C GLY A 236 8.50 -8.45 -10.16
N ALA A 237 8.96 -9.69 -10.40
CA ALA A 237 9.47 -10.12 -11.71
C ALA A 237 8.37 -10.57 -12.68
N ASN A 238 7.13 -10.11 -12.52
CA ASN A 238 5.98 -10.42 -13.36
C ASN A 238 5.66 -9.28 -14.35
N TRP A 239 5.17 -9.62 -15.52
CA TRP A 239 4.82 -8.64 -16.56
C TRP A 239 3.67 -7.70 -16.15
N ASN A 240 2.73 -8.17 -15.34
CA ASN A 240 1.64 -7.34 -14.82
C ASN A 240 2.17 -6.12 -14.04
N PHE A 241 3.22 -6.26 -13.24
CA PHE A 241 3.82 -5.13 -12.50
C PHE A 241 4.53 -4.14 -13.41
N ILE A 242 5.18 -4.61 -14.49
CA ILE A 242 5.77 -3.71 -15.49
C ILE A 242 4.66 -2.96 -16.23
N CYS A 243 3.61 -3.67 -16.69
CA CYS A 243 2.47 -3.04 -17.33
C CYS A 243 1.78 -2.03 -16.42
N TRP A 244 1.66 -2.35 -15.11
CA TRP A 244 1.15 -1.45 -14.09
C TRP A 244 2.01 -0.18 -13.93
N GLY A 245 3.33 -0.30 -13.87
CA GLY A 245 4.23 0.85 -13.83
C GLY A 245 4.11 1.72 -15.10
N LEU A 246 4.08 1.09 -16.27
CA LEU A 246 3.88 1.80 -17.56
C LEU A 246 2.51 2.48 -17.63
N TYR A 247 1.46 1.85 -17.13
CA TYR A 247 0.13 2.44 -17.02
C TYR A 247 0.17 3.75 -16.21
N TYR A 248 0.75 3.74 -15.02
CA TYR A 248 0.85 4.96 -14.21
C TYR A 248 1.80 5.99 -14.84
N PHE A 249 2.86 5.57 -15.50
CA PHE A 249 3.68 6.49 -16.29
C PHE A 249 2.85 7.24 -17.33
N VAL A 250 2.04 6.53 -18.12
CA VAL A 250 1.19 7.14 -19.17
C VAL A 250 0.20 8.13 -18.54
N LEU A 251 -0.45 7.77 -17.44
CA LEU A 251 -1.39 8.64 -16.75
C LEU A 251 -0.72 9.90 -16.18
N LEU A 252 0.41 9.75 -15.50
CA LEU A 252 1.17 10.87 -14.95
C LEU A 252 1.72 11.79 -16.03
N ALA A 253 2.18 11.22 -17.17
CA ALA A 253 2.63 11.98 -18.32
C ALA A 253 1.46 12.77 -18.94
N ALA A 254 0.30 12.15 -19.13
CA ALA A 254 -0.90 12.81 -19.65
C ALA A 254 -1.37 13.95 -18.72
N GLU A 255 -1.41 13.70 -17.40
CA GLU A 255 -1.73 14.76 -16.44
C GLU A 255 -0.74 15.93 -16.56
N LYS A 256 0.56 15.64 -16.67
CA LYS A 256 1.59 16.65 -16.73
C LYS A 256 1.54 17.46 -18.03
N LEU A 257 1.26 16.80 -19.15
CA LEU A 257 1.27 17.43 -20.46
C LEU A 257 0.05 18.32 -20.70
N PHE A 258 -1.15 17.86 -20.33
CA PHE A 258 -2.39 18.57 -20.70
C PHE A 258 -3.56 18.43 -19.73
N LEU A 259 -3.68 17.33 -18.94
CA LEU A 259 -4.90 17.05 -18.19
C LEU A 259 -5.00 17.83 -16.87
N LEU A 260 -3.87 18.09 -16.20
CA LEU A 260 -3.86 18.69 -14.85
C LEU A 260 -4.58 20.04 -14.74
N PRO A 261 -4.53 20.96 -15.74
CA PRO A 261 -5.29 22.21 -15.69
C PRO A 261 -6.81 22.00 -15.71
N TYR A 262 -7.29 20.97 -16.42
CA TYR A 262 -8.72 20.62 -16.48
C TYR A 262 -9.18 19.97 -15.18
N LEU A 263 -8.38 19.05 -14.62
CA LEU A 263 -8.67 18.41 -13.34
C LEU A 263 -8.82 19.45 -12.22
N LYS A 264 -7.95 20.44 -12.17
CA LYS A 264 -8.01 21.53 -11.17
C LYS A 264 -9.26 22.40 -11.23
N LYS A 265 -9.91 22.48 -12.39
CA LYS A 265 -11.15 23.26 -12.56
C LYS A 265 -12.40 22.49 -12.13
N GLY A 266 -12.35 21.17 -12.07
CA GLY A 266 -13.46 20.32 -11.68
C GLY A 266 -13.58 20.19 -10.16
N ARG A 267 -14.82 20.07 -9.65
CA ARG A 267 -15.04 19.80 -8.22
C ARG A 267 -15.29 18.32 -7.92
N VAL A 268 -16.04 17.64 -8.77
CA VAL A 268 -16.52 16.27 -8.52
C VAL A 268 -15.93 15.27 -9.50
N TRP A 269 -15.98 15.56 -10.80
CA TRP A 269 -15.52 14.63 -11.84
C TRP A 269 -14.05 14.20 -11.71
N PRO A 270 -13.09 15.03 -11.19
CA PRO A 270 -11.71 14.60 -11.01
C PRO A 270 -11.57 13.44 -10.03
N HIS A 271 -12.43 13.39 -9.00
CA HIS A 271 -12.43 12.28 -8.04
C HIS A 271 -12.90 10.97 -8.72
N PHE A 272 -13.93 11.02 -9.57
CA PHE A 272 -14.37 9.86 -10.34
C PHE A 272 -13.31 9.40 -11.34
N TYR A 273 -12.68 10.34 -12.07
CA TYR A 273 -11.55 10.06 -12.94
C TYR A 273 -10.45 9.32 -12.19
N THR A 274 -10.02 9.86 -11.06
CA THR A 274 -8.93 9.28 -10.27
C THR A 274 -9.29 7.92 -9.71
N LEU A 275 -10.46 7.79 -9.07
CA LEU A 275 -10.92 6.53 -8.49
C LEU A 275 -11.06 5.44 -9.55
N PHE A 276 -11.69 5.73 -10.68
CA PHE A 276 -11.85 4.77 -11.76
C PHE A 276 -10.49 4.25 -12.26
N LEU A 277 -9.54 5.16 -12.55
CA LEU A 277 -8.22 4.77 -13.02
C LEU A 277 -7.39 4.03 -11.95
N VAL A 278 -7.53 4.41 -10.68
CA VAL A 278 -6.88 3.71 -9.58
C VAL A 278 -7.43 2.28 -9.42
N VAL A 279 -8.74 2.09 -9.49
CA VAL A 279 -9.37 0.76 -9.43
C VAL A 279 -8.93 -0.12 -10.62
N VAL A 280 -8.87 0.45 -11.83
CA VAL A 280 -8.30 -0.25 -13.01
C VAL A 280 -6.82 -0.58 -12.78
N GLY A 281 -6.04 0.33 -12.21
CA GLY A 281 -4.65 0.09 -11.84
C GLY A 281 -4.50 -1.07 -10.84
N TRP A 282 -5.39 -1.17 -9.86
CA TRP A 282 -5.40 -2.29 -8.92
C TRP A 282 -5.82 -3.61 -9.58
N ALA A 283 -6.72 -3.58 -10.57
CA ALA A 283 -7.03 -4.76 -11.37
C ALA A 283 -5.80 -5.27 -12.16
N MET A 284 -4.92 -4.36 -12.62
CA MET A 284 -3.64 -4.74 -13.23
C MET A 284 -2.64 -5.31 -12.21
N PHE A 285 -2.73 -4.87 -10.96
CA PHE A 285 -1.87 -5.32 -9.87
C PHE A 285 -2.21 -6.74 -9.39
N VAL A 286 -3.45 -7.20 -9.59
CA VAL A 286 -3.84 -8.60 -9.36
C VAL A 286 -3.01 -9.49 -10.26
N GLY A 287 -2.00 -10.14 -9.70
CA GLY A 287 -1.05 -10.95 -10.46
C GLY A 287 -1.56 -12.36 -10.75
N ASN A 288 -0.89 -13.05 -11.67
CA ASN A 288 -1.12 -14.47 -11.93
C ASN A 288 -0.81 -15.35 -10.68
N ASP A 289 -0.04 -14.83 -9.74
CA ASP A 289 0.32 -15.53 -8.49
C ASP A 289 -0.91 -15.72 -7.58
N THR A 290 -1.98 -14.94 -7.80
CA THR A 290 -3.27 -15.13 -7.14
C THR A 290 -4.14 -16.22 -7.78
N GLY A 291 -3.68 -16.86 -8.86
CA GLY A 291 -4.46 -17.82 -9.65
C GLY A 291 -5.54 -17.19 -10.54
N VAL A 292 -5.66 -15.86 -10.54
CA VAL A 292 -6.64 -15.11 -11.34
C VAL A 292 -6.09 -14.87 -12.76
N SER A 293 -6.82 -15.34 -13.78
CA SER A 293 -6.45 -15.07 -15.18
C SER A 293 -6.61 -13.58 -15.51
N PHE A 294 -5.48 -12.91 -15.77
CA PHE A 294 -5.44 -11.50 -16.16
C PHE A 294 -6.32 -11.18 -17.38
N GLY A 295 -6.22 -12.00 -18.43
CA GLY A 295 -7.02 -11.81 -19.66
C GLY A 295 -8.51 -11.93 -19.41
N LEU A 296 -8.94 -12.95 -18.63
CA LEU A 296 -10.34 -13.13 -18.27
C LEU A 296 -10.85 -12.00 -17.36
N LEU A 297 -10.04 -11.52 -16.41
CA LEU A 297 -10.41 -10.40 -15.56
C LEU A 297 -10.72 -9.14 -16.37
N PHE A 298 -9.81 -8.77 -17.28
CA PHE A 298 -10.00 -7.58 -18.14
C PHE A 298 -11.14 -7.75 -19.13
N GLN A 299 -11.31 -8.96 -19.70
CA GLN A 299 -12.47 -9.26 -20.53
C GLN A 299 -13.77 -9.04 -19.75
N LYS A 300 -13.89 -9.61 -18.55
CA LYS A 300 -15.08 -9.49 -17.71
C LYS A 300 -15.33 -8.07 -17.17
N LEU A 301 -14.30 -7.26 -17.00
CA LEU A 301 -14.44 -5.85 -16.59
C LEU A 301 -15.00 -4.99 -17.71
N PHE A 302 -14.57 -5.20 -18.97
CA PHE A 302 -14.85 -4.27 -20.07
C PHE A 302 -15.79 -4.83 -21.13
N VAL A 303 -16.00 -6.14 -21.19
CA VAL A 303 -16.97 -6.77 -22.09
C VAL A 303 -18.18 -7.20 -21.27
N PRO A 304 -19.37 -6.63 -21.54
CA PRO A 304 -20.58 -6.98 -20.81
C PRO A 304 -20.83 -8.50 -20.84
N SER A 305 -20.94 -9.09 -19.67
CA SER A 305 -21.20 -10.53 -19.52
C SER A 305 -22.27 -10.77 -18.45
N GLY A 306 -23.15 -11.71 -18.74
CA GLY A 306 -24.10 -12.26 -17.75
C GLY A 306 -23.38 -13.11 -16.70
N GLY A 307 -24.15 -13.56 -15.71
CA GLY A 307 -23.65 -14.40 -14.62
C GLY A 307 -24.34 -14.06 -13.30
N VAL A 308 -23.69 -14.41 -12.18
CA VAL A 308 -24.23 -14.14 -10.85
C VAL A 308 -24.36 -12.63 -10.60
N SER A 309 -25.53 -12.23 -10.07
CA SER A 309 -25.86 -10.83 -9.79
C SER A 309 -25.12 -10.29 -8.56
N PRO A 310 -24.72 -9.00 -8.53
CA PRO A 310 -24.12 -8.37 -7.36
C PRO A 310 -25.10 -8.16 -6.20
N LEU A 311 -26.42 -8.29 -6.41
CA LEU A 311 -27.44 -7.88 -5.44
C LEU A 311 -27.34 -8.64 -4.12
N TYR A 312 -27.06 -9.95 -4.17
CA TYR A 312 -26.84 -10.77 -2.98
C TYR A 312 -25.67 -10.23 -2.14
N PHE A 313 -24.55 -9.95 -2.78
CA PHE A 313 -23.34 -9.45 -2.11
C PHE A 313 -23.53 -8.02 -1.57
N LEU A 314 -24.19 -7.16 -2.33
CA LEU A 314 -24.53 -5.80 -1.87
C LEU A 314 -25.46 -5.83 -0.65
N ARG A 315 -26.41 -6.75 -0.60
CA ARG A 315 -27.29 -6.91 0.57
C ARG A 315 -26.50 -7.35 1.81
N ASN A 316 -25.58 -8.29 1.67
CA ASN A 316 -24.85 -8.88 2.79
C ASN A 316 -23.67 -8.01 3.25
N TYR A 317 -22.95 -7.39 2.33
CA TYR A 317 -21.75 -6.61 2.59
C TYR A 317 -21.97 -5.09 2.49
N GLY A 318 -23.17 -4.62 2.18
CA GLY A 318 -23.43 -3.20 1.92
C GLY A 318 -23.07 -2.28 3.07
N VAL A 319 -23.37 -2.68 4.32
CA VAL A 319 -22.98 -1.93 5.52
C VAL A 319 -21.45 -1.87 5.66
N LEU A 320 -20.76 -3.01 5.50
CA LEU A 320 -19.29 -3.07 5.55
C LEU A 320 -18.66 -2.17 4.48
N LEU A 321 -19.16 -2.22 3.25
CA LEU A 321 -18.69 -1.39 2.14
C LEU A 321 -18.92 0.09 2.43
N ALA A 322 -20.11 0.48 2.94
CA ALA A 322 -20.41 1.86 3.31
C ALA A 322 -19.47 2.37 4.42
N VAL A 323 -19.25 1.57 5.48
CA VAL A 323 -18.29 1.89 6.55
C VAL A 323 -16.89 2.01 5.97
N SER A 324 -16.47 1.10 5.10
CA SER A 324 -15.16 1.15 4.44
C SER A 324 -14.96 2.42 3.62
N VAL A 325 -15.97 2.85 2.84
CA VAL A 325 -15.93 4.11 2.09
C VAL A 325 -15.79 5.31 3.02
N VAL A 326 -16.54 5.35 4.13
CA VAL A 326 -16.42 6.43 5.14
C VAL A 326 -15.02 6.42 5.75
N CYS A 327 -14.45 5.26 6.06
CA CYS A 327 -13.09 5.11 6.60
C CYS A 327 -11.99 5.50 5.58
N CYS A 328 -12.29 5.61 4.28
CA CYS A 328 -11.39 6.17 3.28
C CYS A 328 -11.34 7.72 3.31
N THR A 329 -12.10 8.37 4.18
CA THR A 329 -12.21 9.83 4.29
C THR A 329 -11.76 10.33 5.67
N PRO A 330 -11.44 11.64 5.82
CA PRO A 330 -11.08 12.23 7.12
C PRO A 330 -12.22 12.29 8.15
N LEU A 331 -13.42 11.78 7.84
CA LEU A 331 -14.57 11.83 8.76
C LEU A 331 -14.31 11.07 10.06
N ILE A 332 -13.62 9.91 9.97
CA ILE A 332 -13.25 9.12 11.16
C ILE A 332 -12.27 9.88 12.05
N GLU A 333 -11.33 10.62 11.47
CA GLU A 333 -10.40 11.45 12.23
C GLU A 333 -11.15 12.58 12.98
N LYS A 334 -12.11 13.23 12.32
CA LYS A 334 -12.97 14.24 12.97
C LYS A 334 -13.79 13.65 14.12
N LEU A 335 -14.34 12.44 13.94
CA LEU A 335 -15.04 11.73 15.00
C LEU A 335 -14.09 11.41 16.17
N TRP A 336 -12.89 10.92 15.86
CA TRP A 336 -11.87 10.68 16.87
C TRP A 336 -11.48 11.94 17.62
N ASP A 337 -11.34 13.10 16.94
CA ASP A 337 -11.05 14.40 17.56
C ASP A 337 -12.11 14.83 18.58
N VAL A 338 -13.35 14.41 18.40
CA VAL A 338 -14.42 14.62 19.39
C VAL A 338 -14.28 13.66 20.56
N LEU A 339 -14.11 12.36 20.27
CA LEU A 339 -14.06 11.32 21.31
C LEU A 339 -12.84 11.47 22.22
N ARG A 340 -11.69 11.87 21.69
CA ARG A 340 -10.43 11.99 22.45
C ARG A 340 -10.40 13.14 23.44
N LYS A 341 -11.36 14.11 23.36
CA LYS A 341 -11.44 15.23 24.31
C LYS A 341 -11.78 14.78 25.72
N ASN A 342 -12.54 13.71 25.86
CA ASN A 342 -12.89 13.13 27.16
C ASN A 342 -12.09 11.83 27.36
N VAL A 343 -11.44 11.72 28.53
CA VAL A 343 -10.61 10.55 28.87
C VAL A 343 -11.42 9.25 28.86
N VAL A 344 -12.64 9.27 29.42
CA VAL A 344 -13.50 8.08 29.51
C VAL A 344 -13.89 7.58 28.11
N THR A 345 -14.38 8.48 27.25
CA THR A 345 -14.78 8.10 25.85
C THR A 345 -13.58 7.64 25.04
N ARG A 346 -12.42 8.29 25.23
CA ARG A 346 -11.17 7.89 24.59
C ARG A 346 -10.74 6.49 24.98
N CYS A 347 -10.63 6.22 26.29
CA CYS A 347 -10.24 4.91 26.80
C CYS A 347 -11.25 3.83 26.42
N ALA A 348 -12.55 4.11 26.53
CA ALA A 348 -13.59 3.18 26.14
C ALA A 348 -13.51 2.82 24.64
N ALA A 349 -13.33 3.80 23.74
CA ALA A 349 -13.20 3.58 22.31
C ALA A 349 -11.96 2.73 21.96
N ILE A 350 -10.79 3.05 22.54
CA ILE A 350 -9.55 2.29 22.30
C ILE A 350 -9.70 0.85 22.80
N LEU A 351 -10.18 0.67 24.05
CA LEU A 351 -10.35 -0.66 24.62
C LEU A 351 -11.37 -1.49 23.84
N THR A 352 -12.50 -0.92 23.46
CA THR A 352 -13.51 -1.62 22.66
C THR A 352 -12.93 -2.06 21.32
N LEU A 353 -12.26 -1.16 20.59
CA LEU A 353 -11.61 -1.50 19.32
C LEU A 353 -10.55 -2.58 19.49
N LEU A 354 -9.72 -2.49 20.53
CA LEU A 354 -8.67 -3.48 20.79
C LEU A 354 -9.26 -4.85 21.11
N VAL A 355 -10.25 -4.91 22.00
CA VAL A 355 -10.92 -6.18 22.37
C VAL A 355 -11.61 -6.81 21.19
N VAL A 356 -12.39 -6.04 20.42
CA VAL A 356 -13.09 -6.55 19.25
C VAL A 356 -12.09 -7.02 18.19
N SER A 357 -11.06 -6.24 17.89
CA SER A 357 -10.03 -6.64 16.92
C SER A 357 -9.29 -7.90 17.36
N THR A 358 -8.95 -8.01 18.66
CA THR A 358 -8.28 -9.20 19.20
C THR A 358 -9.20 -10.43 19.13
N ALA A 359 -10.49 -10.28 19.43
CA ALA A 359 -11.47 -11.37 19.31
C ALA A 359 -11.56 -11.88 17.87
N TYR A 360 -11.53 -10.99 16.87
CA TYR A 360 -11.49 -11.37 15.46
C TYR A 360 -10.20 -12.12 15.10
N VAL A 361 -9.03 -11.64 15.57
CA VAL A 361 -7.74 -12.34 15.34
C VAL A 361 -7.76 -13.75 15.90
N VAL A 362 -8.29 -13.93 17.12
CA VAL A 362 -8.36 -15.25 17.76
C VAL A 362 -9.35 -16.17 17.03
N GLY A 363 -10.45 -15.63 16.52
CA GLY A 363 -11.46 -16.39 15.80
C GLY A 363 -11.13 -16.64 14.32
N SER A 364 -10.15 -15.94 13.74
CA SER A 364 -9.78 -16.10 12.34
C SER A 364 -8.74 -17.20 12.18
N THR A 365 -8.91 -18.05 11.16
CA THR A 365 -7.85 -18.90 10.66
C THR A 365 -6.93 -18.03 9.81
N ASN A 366 -5.71 -17.84 10.28
CA ASN A 366 -4.55 -17.18 9.67
C ASN A 366 -4.82 -16.35 8.39
N SER A 367 -4.91 -15.04 8.54
CA SER A 367 -4.95 -14.11 7.41
C SER A 367 -3.59 -13.41 7.32
N PRO A 368 -2.66 -13.90 6.47
CA PRO A 368 -1.37 -13.23 6.29
C PRO A 368 -1.60 -11.82 5.72
N PHE A 369 -0.66 -10.94 5.99
CA PHE A 369 -0.62 -9.62 5.36
C PHE A 369 -0.53 -9.79 3.84
N LEU A 370 -1.41 -9.10 3.10
CA LEU A 370 -1.55 -9.28 1.65
C LEU A 370 -0.23 -9.06 0.90
N TYR A 371 0.61 -8.15 1.39
CA TYR A 371 1.92 -7.84 0.82
C TYR A 371 2.92 -9.02 0.84
N PHE A 372 2.71 -10.04 1.66
CA PHE A 372 3.55 -11.25 1.63
C PHE A 372 3.28 -12.15 0.43
N ASN A 373 2.20 -11.89 -0.29
CA ASN A 373 1.81 -12.65 -1.47
C ASN A 373 2.31 -12.02 -2.79
N PHE A 374 3.10 -10.95 -2.70
CA PHE A 374 3.69 -10.26 -3.87
C PHE A 374 5.20 -10.41 -3.93
#